data_7a346bb78b4da95a6cd98044060d6dd2
#
_entry.id   7a346bb78b4da95a6cd98044060d6dd2
#
_cell.length_a   1.000
_cell.length_b   1.000
_cell.length_c   1.000
_cell.angle_alpha   90.00
_cell.angle_beta   90.00
_cell.angle_gamma   90.00
#
_symmetry.space_group_name_H-M   'P 1'
#
loop_
_entity.id
_entity.type
_entity.pdbx_description
1 polymer ?
#
loop_
_entity_poly.entity_id
_entity_poly.type
_entity_poly.pdbx_seq_one_letter_code
_entity_poly.pdbx_strand_id
1 'polypeptide(L)'
;MHLFIGLVTIDCDSPYDTEVTTPGTLIQSPNYPSSYEPEKDCRTTITFSKRILLRFLYFDVEEDSNCDYDYLIIYDGPDDSSSQIGTKLCGNTNPTEIESSGTTIHILFHTDSSEQRDGFQIQVLEFGMIIIKCYTL
;
A
#
# COMPACT_ATOMS: atom_id res chain seq x y z
N MET A 1 1.26 -5.42 28.28
CA MET A 1 2.11 -5.30 27.08
C MET A 1 1.34 -4.53 26.01
N HIS A 2 1.85 -3.39 25.61
CA HIS A 2 1.24 -2.60 24.55
C HIS A 2 1.87 -2.99 23.23
N LEU A 3 1.06 -3.52 22.31
CA LEU A 3 1.47 -3.72 20.91
C LEU A 3 1.33 -2.39 20.20
N PHE A 4 2.47 -1.79 19.84
CA PHE A 4 2.47 -0.62 18.97
C PHE A 4 2.39 -1.11 17.52
N ILE A 5 1.25 -0.86 16.87
CA ILE A 5 1.17 -0.98 15.43
C ILE A 5 1.50 0.40 14.87
N GLY A 6 2.61 0.51 14.13
CA GLY A 6 2.97 1.73 13.46
C GLY A 6 1.94 2.07 12.38
N LEU A 7 1.58 3.35 12.28
CA LEU A 7 0.72 3.87 11.23
C LEU A 7 1.49 4.90 10.42
N VAL A 8 1.56 4.72 9.12
CA VAL A 8 2.23 5.63 8.20
C VAL A 8 1.23 6.09 7.14
N THR A 9 0.99 7.39 7.07
CA THR A 9 0.25 8.01 5.97
C THR A 9 1.23 8.33 4.85
N ILE A 10 0.92 7.89 3.63
CA ILE A 10 1.75 8.14 2.45
C ILE A 10 1.80 9.65 2.19
N ASP A 11 3.01 10.18 1.98
CA ASP A 11 3.23 11.59 1.67
C ASP A 11 3.46 11.75 0.16
N CYS A 12 2.44 12.26 -0.52
CA CYS A 12 2.48 12.48 -1.97
C CYS A 12 3.13 13.80 -2.36
N ASP A 13 3.39 14.68 -1.42
CA ASP A 13 3.97 16.00 -1.69
C ASP A 13 5.48 16.05 -1.45
N SER A 14 6.04 14.99 -0.85
CA SER A 14 7.48 14.86 -0.65
C SER A 14 8.21 14.51 -1.94
N PRO A 15 9.40 15.08 -2.20
CA PRO A 15 10.25 14.65 -3.31
C PRO A 15 10.88 13.25 -3.07
N TYR A 16 10.72 12.71 -1.87
CA TYR A 16 11.26 11.41 -1.49
C TYR A 16 10.15 10.39 -1.30
N ASP A 17 10.49 9.12 -1.52
CA ASP A 17 9.57 8.02 -1.23
C ASP A 17 9.24 7.96 0.27
N THR A 18 8.01 7.58 0.58
CA THR A 18 7.67 7.17 1.96
C THR A 18 8.36 5.85 2.24
N GLU A 19 9.17 5.79 3.30
CA GLU A 19 9.96 4.61 3.65
C GLU A 19 9.29 3.84 4.79
N VAL A 20 9.18 2.51 4.65
CA VAL A 20 8.65 1.62 5.67
C VAL A 20 9.66 0.49 5.92
N THR A 21 10.14 0.39 7.14
CA THR A 21 11.17 -0.58 7.54
C THR A 21 10.78 -1.47 8.72
N THR A 22 9.61 -1.23 9.31
CA THR A 22 9.13 -1.99 10.47
C THR A 22 7.99 -2.92 10.06
N PRO A 23 8.17 -4.27 10.16
CA PRO A 23 7.10 -5.21 9.89
C PRO A 23 5.89 -5.01 10.79
N GLY A 24 4.69 -5.20 10.24
CA GLY A 24 3.43 -4.98 10.93
C GLY A 24 2.85 -3.58 10.77
N THR A 25 3.59 -2.65 10.18
CA THR A 25 3.13 -1.27 9.95
C THR A 25 1.87 -1.25 9.09
N LEU A 26 0.93 -0.38 9.43
CA LEU A 26 -0.20 -0.02 8.57
C LEU A 26 0.21 1.18 7.73
N ILE A 27 0.06 1.06 6.42
CA ILE A 27 0.19 2.21 5.51
C ILE A 27 -1.19 2.58 4.99
N GLN A 28 -1.42 3.87 4.77
CA GLN A 28 -2.70 4.35 4.27
C GLN A 28 -2.50 5.52 3.31
N SER A 29 -3.47 5.66 2.40
CA SER A 29 -3.52 6.79 1.48
C SER A 29 -3.68 8.12 2.23
N PRO A 30 -3.24 9.24 1.61
CA PRO A 30 -3.47 10.57 2.20
C PRO A 30 -4.95 10.80 2.49
N ASN A 31 -5.23 11.43 3.62
CA ASN A 31 -6.58 11.78 4.09
C ASN A 31 -7.47 10.59 4.49
N TYR A 32 -6.99 9.34 4.32
CA TYR A 32 -7.80 8.17 4.72
C TYR A 32 -8.29 8.33 6.17
N PRO A 33 -9.57 8.05 6.48
CA PRO A 33 -10.62 7.46 5.64
C PRO A 33 -11.41 8.45 4.76
N SER A 34 -10.99 9.71 4.68
CA SER A 34 -11.55 10.68 3.72
C SER A 34 -10.88 10.50 2.35
N SER A 35 -11.43 11.16 1.33
CA SER A 35 -10.96 10.98 -0.05
C SER A 35 -9.54 11.50 -0.26
N TYR A 36 -8.77 10.75 -1.06
CA TYR A 36 -7.45 11.19 -1.51
C TYR A 36 -7.55 12.37 -2.49
N GLU A 37 -6.44 13.04 -2.72
CA GLU A 37 -6.38 14.20 -3.61
C GLU A 37 -6.17 13.80 -5.08
N PRO A 38 -6.63 14.63 -6.04
CA PRO A 38 -6.37 14.40 -7.45
C PRO A 38 -4.94 14.74 -7.87
N GLU A 39 -4.54 14.24 -9.03
CA GLU A 39 -3.29 14.59 -9.71
C GLU A 39 -2.04 14.37 -8.87
N LYS A 40 -1.96 13.19 -8.25
CA LYS A 40 -0.82 12.79 -7.41
C LYS A 40 -0.16 11.52 -7.92
N ASP A 41 1.16 11.47 -7.75
CA ASP A 41 1.97 10.26 -7.87
C ASP A 41 2.71 10.07 -6.55
N CYS A 42 2.29 9.07 -5.79
CA CYS A 42 2.79 8.82 -4.44
C CYS A 42 3.60 7.53 -4.46
N ARG A 43 4.83 7.57 -3.96
CA ARG A 43 5.73 6.43 -3.97
C ARG A 43 6.06 6.00 -2.55
N THR A 44 5.99 4.71 -2.32
CA THR A 44 6.31 4.09 -1.02
C THR A 44 7.26 2.93 -1.26
N THR A 45 8.34 2.87 -0.50
CA THR A 45 9.29 1.77 -0.54
C THR A 45 9.31 1.06 0.80
N ILE A 46 9.12 -0.26 0.76
CA ILE A 46 9.11 -1.14 1.92
C ILE A 46 10.35 -2.02 1.85
N THR A 47 11.17 -1.99 2.90
CA THR A 47 12.38 -2.82 3.00
C THR A 47 12.39 -3.55 4.32
N PHE A 48 12.37 -4.88 4.27
CA PHE A 48 12.45 -5.74 5.46
C PHE A 48 13.68 -6.66 5.35
N SER A 49 13.87 -7.50 6.35
CA SER A 49 14.92 -8.52 6.31
C SER A 49 14.46 -9.84 5.71
N LYS A 50 13.17 -9.99 5.47
CA LYS A 50 12.51 -11.18 4.89
C LYS A 50 11.58 -10.76 3.78
N ARG A 51 11.01 -11.74 3.07
CA ARG A 51 9.97 -11.49 2.07
C ARG A 51 8.79 -10.76 2.70
N ILE A 52 8.11 -9.96 1.89
CA ILE A 52 7.05 -9.06 2.31
C ILE A 52 5.70 -9.63 1.90
N LEU A 53 4.72 -9.52 2.81
CA LEU A 53 3.32 -9.81 2.55
C LEU A 53 2.51 -8.53 2.71
N LEU A 54 1.76 -8.16 1.68
CA LEU A 54 0.82 -7.05 1.71
C LEU A 54 -0.59 -7.59 1.95
N ARG A 55 -1.23 -7.15 3.02
CA ARG A 55 -2.61 -7.49 3.35
C ARG A 55 -3.48 -6.25 3.25
N PHE A 56 -4.43 -6.24 2.31
CA PHE A 56 -5.33 -5.12 2.10
C PHE A 56 -6.47 -5.18 3.12
N LEU A 57 -6.55 -4.17 3.99
CA LEU A 57 -7.60 -4.07 5.00
C LEU A 57 -8.80 -3.27 4.51
N TYR A 58 -8.56 -2.28 3.65
CA TYR A 58 -9.57 -1.47 3.00
C TYR A 58 -9.04 -1.00 1.64
N PHE A 59 -9.92 -0.95 0.65
CA PHE A 59 -9.55 -0.54 -0.70
C PHE A 59 -10.75 0.05 -1.44
N ASP A 60 -10.65 1.34 -1.78
CA ASP A 60 -11.64 2.04 -2.58
C ASP A 60 -10.93 3.09 -3.44
N VAL A 61 -10.61 2.70 -4.65
CA VAL A 61 -9.90 3.49 -5.65
C VAL A 61 -10.77 3.51 -6.91
N GLU A 62 -10.82 4.65 -7.60
CA GLU A 62 -11.69 4.84 -8.76
C GLU A 62 -11.72 3.61 -9.66
N GLU A 63 -12.93 3.09 -9.92
CA GLU A 63 -13.10 1.87 -10.71
C GLU A 63 -13.00 2.15 -12.20
N ASP A 64 -12.26 1.33 -12.90
CA ASP A 64 -12.18 1.32 -14.36
C ASP A 64 -11.76 -0.09 -14.81
N SER A 65 -12.26 -0.52 -15.96
CA SER A 65 -11.98 -1.88 -16.47
C SER A 65 -10.50 -2.15 -16.70
N ASN A 66 -9.71 -1.13 -17.00
CA ASN A 66 -8.26 -1.23 -17.23
C ASN A 66 -7.43 -0.53 -16.15
N CYS A 67 -8.07 0.03 -15.12
CA CYS A 67 -7.42 0.86 -14.11
C CYS A 67 -6.59 1.99 -14.74
N ASP A 68 -7.17 2.71 -15.70
CA ASP A 68 -6.45 3.74 -16.45
C ASP A 68 -6.48 5.12 -15.76
N TYR A 69 -7.32 5.29 -14.73
CA TYR A 69 -7.50 6.59 -14.07
C TYR A 69 -6.71 6.67 -12.77
N ASP A 70 -7.25 6.11 -11.69
CA ASP A 70 -6.54 6.01 -10.42
C ASP A 70 -6.14 4.55 -10.19
N TYR A 71 -4.93 4.31 -9.69
CA TYR A 71 -4.48 2.92 -9.52
C TYR A 71 -3.28 2.81 -8.59
N LEU A 72 -3.09 1.61 -8.05
CA LEU A 72 -1.84 1.18 -7.46
C LEU A 72 -1.10 0.26 -8.41
N ILE A 73 0.22 0.41 -8.49
CA ILE A 73 1.12 -0.58 -9.06
C ILE A 73 2.06 -1.08 -7.97
N ILE A 74 2.19 -2.38 -7.87
CA ILE A 74 3.09 -3.03 -6.92
C ILE A 74 4.29 -3.57 -7.69
N TYR A 75 5.49 -3.11 -7.32
CA TYR A 75 6.74 -3.55 -7.94
C TYR A 75 7.51 -4.45 -6.99
N ASP A 76 8.08 -5.51 -7.52
CA ASP A 76 8.86 -6.51 -6.79
C ASP A 76 10.34 -6.12 -6.72
N GLY A 77 10.62 -5.03 -6.04
CA GLY A 77 11.96 -4.47 -5.92
C GLY A 77 11.94 -3.02 -5.42
N PRO A 78 13.08 -2.33 -5.50
CA PRO A 78 13.25 -1.03 -4.85
C PRO A 78 12.65 0.17 -5.60
N ASP A 79 12.26 0.02 -6.86
CA ASP A 79 11.77 1.14 -7.67
C ASP A 79 10.90 0.66 -8.84
N ASP A 80 10.46 1.59 -9.68
CA ASP A 80 9.58 1.30 -10.82
C ASP A 80 10.30 0.69 -12.02
N SER A 81 11.59 0.45 -11.93
CA SER A 81 12.31 -0.38 -12.91
C SER A 81 12.23 -1.88 -12.60
N SER A 82 11.74 -2.21 -11.41
CA SER A 82 11.54 -3.60 -10.98
C SER A 82 10.32 -4.22 -11.67
N SER A 83 10.25 -5.55 -11.66
CA SER A 83 9.10 -6.26 -12.23
C SER A 83 7.81 -5.95 -11.47
N GLN A 84 6.73 -5.75 -12.19
CA GLN A 84 5.41 -5.54 -11.59
C GLN A 84 4.85 -6.87 -11.06
N ILE A 85 4.28 -6.84 -9.86
CA ILE A 85 3.55 -7.98 -9.32
C ILE A 85 2.07 -7.83 -9.72
N GLY A 86 1.58 -8.75 -10.54
CA GLY A 86 0.20 -8.71 -11.01
C GLY A 86 -0.08 -7.54 -11.95
N THR A 87 -1.30 -7.03 -11.89
CA THR A 87 -1.77 -5.92 -12.72
C THR A 87 -2.02 -4.69 -11.85
N LYS A 88 -2.33 -3.55 -12.48
CA LYS A 88 -2.80 -2.36 -11.77
C LYS A 88 -4.01 -2.71 -10.90
N LEU A 89 -4.09 -2.10 -9.72
CA LEU A 89 -5.17 -2.32 -8.77
C LEU A 89 -6.06 -1.09 -8.69
N CYS A 90 -7.36 -1.28 -8.86
CA CYS A 90 -8.38 -0.25 -8.70
C CYS A 90 -9.72 -0.90 -8.32
N GLY A 91 -10.78 -0.11 -8.10
CA GLY A 91 -12.09 -0.59 -7.71
C GLY A 91 -12.30 -0.56 -6.19
N ASN A 92 -13.37 -1.19 -5.73
CA ASN A 92 -13.80 -1.14 -4.33
C ASN A 92 -13.82 -2.51 -3.63
N THR A 93 -13.05 -3.45 -4.14
CA THR A 93 -12.89 -4.78 -3.53
C THR A 93 -11.44 -4.93 -3.09
N ASN A 94 -11.23 -5.41 -1.87
CA ASN A 94 -9.89 -5.66 -1.36
C ASN A 94 -9.15 -6.64 -2.28
N PRO A 95 -8.00 -6.25 -2.85
CA PRO A 95 -7.17 -7.20 -3.58
C PRO A 95 -6.75 -8.37 -2.68
N THR A 96 -6.47 -9.51 -3.30
CA THR A 96 -5.88 -10.65 -2.58
C THR A 96 -4.49 -10.28 -2.07
N GLU A 97 -4.02 -10.96 -1.03
CA GLU A 97 -2.69 -10.75 -0.48
C GLU A 97 -1.62 -10.86 -1.57
N ILE A 98 -0.61 -10.00 -1.47
CA ILE A 98 0.50 -9.92 -2.41
C ILE A 98 1.79 -10.27 -1.68
N GLU A 99 2.58 -11.17 -2.26
CA GLU A 99 3.88 -11.58 -1.73
C GLU A 99 5.00 -11.10 -2.64
N SER A 100 6.08 -10.58 -2.03
CA SER A 100 7.31 -10.27 -2.76
C SER A 100 8.15 -11.53 -2.99
N SER A 101 9.04 -11.50 -3.97
CA SER A 101 10.06 -12.55 -4.14
C SER A 101 11.31 -12.28 -3.28
N GLY A 102 11.58 -11.01 -3.00
CA GLY A 102 12.73 -10.59 -2.20
C GLY A 102 12.31 -9.77 -0.99
N THR A 103 13.18 -8.86 -0.57
CA THR A 103 13.04 -8.11 0.68
C THR A 103 12.58 -6.66 0.50
N THR A 104 12.25 -6.27 -0.73
CA THR A 104 11.83 -4.89 -1.04
C THR A 104 10.61 -4.90 -1.95
N ILE A 105 9.63 -4.03 -1.63
CA ILE A 105 8.48 -3.72 -2.49
C ILE A 105 8.44 -2.20 -2.69
N HIS A 106 8.10 -1.79 -3.90
CA HIS A 106 7.82 -0.40 -4.23
C HIS A 106 6.38 -0.27 -4.70
N ILE A 107 5.65 0.72 -4.16
CA ILE A 107 4.25 0.96 -4.49
C ILE A 107 4.12 2.34 -5.12
N LEU A 108 3.53 2.40 -6.31
CA LEU A 108 3.11 3.66 -6.93
C LEU A 108 1.60 3.77 -6.79
N PHE A 109 1.15 4.86 -6.19
CA PHE A 109 -0.26 5.25 -6.17
C PHE A 109 -0.44 6.48 -7.05
N HIS A 110 -1.17 6.31 -8.15
CA HIS A 110 -1.45 7.37 -9.13
C HIS A 110 -2.90 7.79 -9.04
N THR A 111 -3.15 9.11 -9.03
CA THR A 111 -4.49 9.70 -9.12
C THR A 111 -4.55 10.70 -10.28
N ASP A 112 -5.67 10.67 -11.02
CA ASP A 112 -5.91 11.62 -12.10
C ASP A 112 -6.69 12.86 -11.64
N SER A 113 -7.26 13.62 -12.57
CA SER A 113 -7.88 14.92 -12.27
C SER A 113 -9.27 14.84 -11.65
N SER A 114 -9.92 13.69 -11.61
CA SER A 114 -11.31 13.56 -11.17
C SER A 114 -11.61 12.27 -10.44
N GLU A 115 -12.77 12.22 -9.74
CA GLU A 115 -13.30 11.05 -9.04
C GLU A 115 -12.38 10.45 -7.98
N GLN A 116 -12.19 11.18 -6.89
CA GLN A 116 -11.48 10.67 -5.73
C GLN A 116 -12.40 9.74 -4.92
N ARG A 117 -11.80 8.71 -4.32
CA ARG A 117 -12.45 7.76 -3.43
C ARG A 117 -11.77 7.76 -2.07
N ASP A 118 -12.21 6.88 -1.16
CA ASP A 118 -11.72 6.85 0.23
C ASP A 118 -10.27 6.38 0.34
N GLY A 119 -9.74 5.71 -0.68
CA GLY A 119 -8.37 5.25 -0.69
C GLY A 119 -8.18 3.87 -0.09
N PHE A 120 -7.09 3.67 0.63
CA PHE A 120 -6.73 2.33 1.07
C PHE A 120 -5.99 2.33 2.40
N GLN A 121 -6.05 1.17 3.05
CA GLN A 121 -5.19 0.84 4.19
C GLN A 121 -4.63 -0.57 3.98
N ILE A 122 -3.31 -0.70 4.07
CA ILE A 122 -2.58 -1.93 3.82
C ILE A 122 -1.71 -2.23 5.04
N GLN A 123 -1.75 -3.46 5.53
CA GLN A 123 -0.81 -3.94 6.53
C GLN A 123 0.38 -4.58 5.82
N VAL A 124 1.59 -4.15 6.16
CA VAL A 124 2.82 -4.67 5.57
C VAL A 124 3.51 -5.60 6.58
N LEU A 125 3.62 -6.86 6.20
CA LEU A 125 4.08 -7.93 7.08
C LEU A 125 5.32 -8.61 6.51
N GLU A 126 6.15 -9.19 7.37
CA GLU A 126 7.13 -10.18 6.93
C GLU A 126 6.43 -11.50 6.65
N PHE A 127 6.85 -12.20 5.59
CA PHE A 127 6.33 -13.52 5.27
C PHE A 127 6.62 -14.47 6.44
N GLY A 128 5.59 -15.22 6.87
CA GLY A 128 5.69 -16.10 8.03
C GLY A 128 5.47 -15.42 9.38
N MET A 129 5.25 -14.11 9.42
CA MET A 129 4.97 -13.39 10.65
C MET A 129 3.61 -13.82 11.21
N ILE A 130 3.60 -14.18 12.51
CA ILE A 130 2.36 -14.54 13.21
C ILE A 130 1.76 -13.28 13.81
N ILE A 131 0.53 -12.94 13.39
CA ILE A 131 -0.24 -11.89 14.03
C ILE A 131 -0.99 -12.50 15.19
N ILE A 132 -0.59 -12.11 16.41
CA ILE A 132 -1.37 -12.45 17.59
C ILE A 132 -2.51 -11.44 17.67
N LYS A 133 -3.74 -11.88 17.38
CA LYS A 133 -4.92 -11.08 17.66
C LYS A 133 -5.12 -11.04 19.16
N CYS A 134 -4.88 -9.87 19.76
CA CYS A 134 -5.30 -9.66 21.14
C CYS A 134 -6.82 -9.50 21.16
N TYR A 135 -7.52 -10.50 21.67
CA TYR A 135 -8.92 -10.35 22.02
C TYR A 135 -8.98 -9.60 23.34
N THR A 136 -9.61 -8.43 23.33
CA THR A 136 -10.04 -7.81 24.59
C THR A 136 -11.18 -8.64 25.17
N LEU A 137 -10.95 -9.16 26.33
CA LEU A 137 -12.01 -9.78 27.12
C LEU A 137 -12.96 -8.71 27.64
#